data_6bc9c3ed7492139e9a27a928296978db
#
_entry.id   6bc9c3ed7492139e9a27a928296978db
#
_cell.length_a   1.000
_cell.length_b   1.000
_cell.length_c   1.000
_cell.angle_alpha   90.00
_cell.angle_beta   90.00
_cell.angle_gamma   90.00
#
_symmetry.space_group_name_H-M   'P 1'
#
loop_
_entity.id
_entity.type
_entity.pdbx_description
1 polymer ?
#
loop_
_entity_poly.entity_id
_entity_poly.type
_entity_poly.pdbx_seq_one_letter_code
_entity_poly.pdbx_strand_id
1 'polypeptide(L)'
;ARFDENEYILLLTLKAGEYTGSRVSDVDLFRIRNAMPHLAETLKKSLRPGDAVAQFSDSQYVILLSACTYEGGMLVANRIISKFYQDNKIYRNLKIKINIEKVKTTENILSKYTG
;
A
#
# COMPACT_ATOMS: atom_id res chain seq x y z
N ALA A 1 -17.06 -11.86 -14.10
CA ALA A 1 -15.91 -11.92 -13.17
C ALA A 1 -15.39 -13.34 -13.11
N ARG A 2 -14.11 -13.48 -12.93
CA ARG A 2 -13.48 -14.78 -12.76
C ARG A 2 -13.66 -15.27 -11.33
N PHE A 3 -13.73 -16.58 -11.14
CA PHE A 3 -13.89 -17.15 -9.81
C PHE A 3 -12.71 -16.88 -8.88
N ASP A 4 -11.51 -16.70 -9.42
CA ASP A 4 -10.30 -16.43 -8.65
C ASP A 4 -10.05 -14.94 -8.41
N GLU A 5 -10.90 -14.05 -8.96
CA GLU A 5 -10.78 -12.62 -8.73
C GLU A 5 -11.56 -12.21 -7.49
N ASN A 6 -10.90 -11.40 -6.67
CA ASN A 6 -11.44 -10.94 -5.40
C ASN A 6 -11.00 -9.50 -5.16
N GLU A 7 -11.41 -8.97 -4.04
CA GLU A 7 -10.90 -7.70 -3.55
C GLU A 7 -9.71 -7.94 -2.65
N TYR A 8 -8.70 -7.09 -2.77
CA TYR A 8 -7.50 -7.15 -1.92
C TYR A 8 -7.23 -5.79 -1.31
N ILE A 9 -6.68 -5.81 -0.11
CA ILE A 9 -6.20 -4.60 0.55
C ILE A 9 -4.69 -4.61 0.50
N LEU A 10 -4.12 -3.52 -0.03
CA LEU A 10 -2.69 -3.25 0.05
C LEU A 10 -2.45 -2.22 1.12
N LEU A 11 -1.52 -2.50 2.02
CA LEU A 11 -1.02 -1.51 2.96
C LEU A 11 0.40 -1.16 2.56
N LEU A 12 0.63 0.08 2.20
CA LEU A 12 1.96 0.60 1.86
C LEU A 12 2.48 1.42 3.02
N THR A 13 3.65 1.06 3.53
CA THR A 13 4.29 1.75 4.64
C THR A 13 5.64 2.31 4.18
N LEU A 14 5.82 3.63 4.33
CA LEU A 14 7.12 4.26 4.11
C LEU A 14 7.97 4.12 5.36
N LYS A 15 9.20 3.67 5.16
CA LYS A 15 10.18 3.49 6.24
C LYS A 15 11.50 4.15 5.85
N ALA A 16 12.20 4.70 6.83
CA ALA A 16 13.48 5.34 6.61
C ALA A 16 14.63 4.37 6.98
N GLY A 17 14.88 3.41 6.10
CA GLY A 17 15.99 2.48 6.27
C GLY A 17 15.78 1.43 7.34
N GLU A 18 16.88 0.80 7.77
CA GLU A 18 16.84 -0.20 8.82
C GLU A 18 17.19 0.44 10.15
N TYR A 19 16.37 0.17 11.16
CA TYR A 19 16.62 0.65 12.50
C TYR A 19 17.17 -0.46 13.35
N THR A 20 18.26 -0.15 14.03
CA THR A 20 18.76 -0.99 15.10
C THR A 20 18.26 -0.50 16.46
N GLY A 21 17.57 0.62 16.49
CA GLY A 21 17.03 1.22 17.69
C GLY A 21 15.52 1.31 17.67
N SER A 22 14.93 1.67 18.80
CA SER A 22 13.49 1.71 18.99
C SER A 22 12.81 2.99 18.49
N ARG A 23 13.58 3.97 18.02
CA ARG A 23 13.04 5.27 17.62
C ARG A 23 13.44 5.67 16.21
N VAL A 24 12.43 6.18 15.49
CA VAL A 24 12.63 6.87 14.22
C VAL A 24 13.13 8.28 14.55
N SER A 25 14.19 8.73 13.88
CA SER A 25 14.70 10.09 14.10
C SER A 25 13.70 11.12 13.57
N ASP A 26 13.78 12.36 14.09
CA ASP A 26 12.94 13.46 13.62
C ASP A 26 13.20 13.79 12.14
N VAL A 27 14.45 13.65 11.69
CA VAL A 27 14.83 13.86 10.29
C VAL A 27 14.14 12.83 9.41
N ASP A 28 14.12 11.58 9.84
CA ASP A 28 13.47 10.49 9.09
C ASP A 28 11.96 10.69 9.02
N LEU A 29 11.34 11.09 10.12
CA LEU A 29 9.91 11.42 10.14
C LEU A 29 9.58 12.56 9.18
N PHE A 30 10.41 13.58 9.16
CA PHE A 30 10.25 14.72 8.25
C PHE A 30 10.33 14.28 6.79
N ARG A 31 11.31 13.43 6.47
CA ARG A 31 11.48 12.91 5.11
C ARG A 31 10.28 12.05 4.68
N ILE A 32 9.78 11.21 5.57
CA ILE A 32 8.61 10.39 5.31
C ILE A 32 7.39 11.29 5.04
N ARG A 33 7.15 12.29 5.89
CA ARG A 33 6.04 13.21 5.72
C ARG A 33 6.10 13.96 4.39
N ASN A 34 7.30 14.38 3.99
CA ASN A 34 7.49 15.06 2.70
C ASN A 34 7.29 14.12 1.52
N ALA A 35 7.60 12.84 1.67
CA ALA A 35 7.44 11.86 0.61
C ALA A 35 5.99 11.43 0.40
N MET A 36 5.17 11.50 1.44
CA MET A 36 3.79 11.01 1.39
C MET A 36 2.94 11.64 0.27
N PRO A 37 2.95 12.98 0.06
CA PRO A 37 2.20 13.55 -1.06
C PRO A 37 2.68 13.07 -2.43
N HIS A 38 3.97 12.81 -2.57
CA HIS A 38 4.53 12.27 -3.82
C HIS A 38 4.09 10.83 -4.07
N LEU A 39 4.00 10.04 -3.00
CA LEU A 39 3.45 8.69 -3.11
C LEU A 39 1.96 8.74 -3.49
N ALA A 40 1.20 9.69 -2.92
CA ALA A 40 -0.20 9.89 -3.29
C ALA A 40 -0.36 10.17 -4.78
N GLU A 41 0.50 11.00 -5.37
CA GLU A 41 0.47 11.29 -6.80
C GLU A 41 0.74 10.04 -7.63
N THR A 42 1.71 9.23 -7.21
CA THR A 42 1.98 7.95 -7.88
C THR A 42 0.77 7.03 -7.83
N LEU A 43 0.11 6.96 -6.67
CA LEU A 43 -1.09 6.13 -6.50
C LEU A 43 -2.21 6.58 -7.43
N LYS A 44 -2.47 7.88 -7.53
CA LYS A 44 -3.50 8.42 -8.42
C LYS A 44 -3.27 8.02 -9.87
N LYS A 45 -2.02 7.96 -10.30
CA LYS A 45 -1.67 7.61 -11.67
C LYS A 45 -1.69 6.10 -11.93
N SER A 46 -1.58 5.30 -10.89
CA SER A 46 -1.40 3.85 -10.99
C SER A 46 -2.68 3.05 -10.78
N LEU A 47 -3.68 3.63 -10.11
CA LEU A 47 -4.90 2.93 -9.75
C LEU A 47 -5.94 3.01 -10.87
N ARG A 48 -6.75 1.96 -10.95
CA ARG A 48 -7.84 1.86 -11.92
C ARG A 48 -9.13 2.47 -11.37
N PRO A 49 -10.08 2.85 -12.24
CA PRO A 49 -11.44 3.12 -11.76
C PRO A 49 -11.97 1.93 -10.98
N GLY A 50 -12.57 2.18 -9.83
CA GLY A 50 -13.03 1.12 -8.94
C GLY A 50 -12.07 0.78 -7.82
N ASP A 51 -10.79 1.14 -7.96
CA ASP A 51 -9.84 1.04 -6.86
C ASP A 51 -9.99 2.27 -5.97
N ALA A 52 -9.68 2.13 -4.70
CA ALA A 52 -9.79 3.22 -3.73
C ALA A 52 -8.52 3.33 -2.90
N VAL A 53 -8.21 4.53 -2.46
CA VAL A 53 -7.05 4.79 -1.62
C VAL A 53 -7.42 5.76 -0.51
N ALA A 54 -6.86 5.52 0.67
CA ALA A 54 -6.98 6.42 1.81
C ALA A 54 -5.68 6.45 2.58
N GLN A 55 -5.37 7.58 3.19
CA GLN A 55 -4.23 7.67 4.07
C GLN A 55 -4.61 7.03 5.41
N PHE A 56 -3.80 6.07 5.84
CA PHE A 56 -4.06 5.31 7.06
C PHE A 56 -3.31 5.88 8.26
N SER A 57 -2.13 6.43 8.02
CA SER A 57 -1.30 7.06 9.06
C SER A 57 -0.35 8.05 8.40
N ASP A 58 0.51 8.69 9.19
CA ASP A 58 1.52 9.63 8.68
C ASP A 58 2.51 8.99 7.71
N SER A 59 2.60 7.66 7.71
CA SER A 59 3.55 6.93 6.87
C SER A 59 2.91 5.83 6.03
N GLN A 60 1.57 5.76 6.00
CA GLN A 60 0.89 4.64 5.38
C GLN A 60 -0.29 5.05 4.51
N TYR A 61 -0.42 4.36 3.37
CA TYR A 61 -1.64 4.37 2.56
C TYR A 61 -2.25 2.98 2.52
N VAL A 62 -3.57 2.93 2.62
CA VAL A 62 -4.33 1.71 2.39
C VAL A 62 -5.02 1.82 1.03
N ILE A 63 -4.94 0.75 0.24
CA ILE A 63 -5.49 0.71 -1.11
C ILE A 63 -6.41 -0.50 -1.21
N LEU A 64 -7.62 -0.27 -1.69
CA LEU A 64 -8.56 -1.33 -2.01
C LEU A 64 -8.49 -1.61 -3.50
N LEU A 65 -8.05 -2.81 -3.86
CA LEU A 65 -8.00 -3.28 -5.24
C LEU A 65 -9.21 -4.14 -5.50
N SER A 66 -10.01 -3.75 -6.49
CA SER A 66 -11.21 -4.51 -6.86
C SER A 66 -10.89 -5.48 -8.00
N ALA A 67 -11.56 -6.63 -7.98
CA ALA A 67 -11.53 -7.60 -9.07
C ALA A 67 -10.11 -7.96 -9.53
N CYS A 68 -9.27 -8.47 -8.61
CA CYS A 68 -7.93 -8.92 -8.97
C CYS A 68 -7.59 -10.23 -8.27
N THR A 69 -6.51 -10.86 -8.72
CA THR A 69 -5.90 -12.00 -8.05
C THR A 69 -4.80 -11.52 -7.12
N TYR A 70 -4.29 -12.40 -6.26
CA TYR A 70 -3.13 -12.09 -5.42
C TYR A 70 -1.94 -11.63 -6.27
N GLU A 71 -1.65 -12.38 -7.33
CA GLU A 71 -0.54 -12.07 -8.24
C GLU A 71 -0.75 -10.72 -8.92
N GLY A 72 -1.98 -10.45 -9.33
CA GLY A 72 -2.35 -9.16 -9.91
C GLY A 72 -2.14 -8.01 -8.94
N GLY A 73 -2.51 -8.22 -7.67
CA GLY A 73 -2.28 -7.23 -6.61
C GLY A 73 -0.80 -6.96 -6.39
N MET A 74 0.03 -8.00 -6.38
CA MET A 74 1.48 -7.85 -6.25
C MET A 74 2.09 -7.12 -7.43
N LEU A 75 1.60 -7.36 -8.64
CA LEU A 75 2.05 -6.62 -9.83
C LEU A 75 1.74 -5.13 -9.70
N VAL A 76 0.55 -4.80 -9.24
CA VAL A 76 0.17 -3.40 -8.99
C VAL A 76 1.09 -2.78 -7.95
N ALA A 77 1.34 -3.47 -6.84
CA ALA A 77 2.23 -2.98 -5.78
C ALA A 77 3.64 -2.71 -6.30
N ASN A 78 4.20 -3.65 -7.06
CA ASN A 78 5.54 -3.50 -7.61
C ASN A 78 5.61 -2.35 -8.62
N ARG A 79 4.56 -2.17 -9.41
CA ARG A 79 4.49 -1.04 -10.36
C ARG A 79 4.46 0.30 -9.62
N ILE A 80 3.70 0.38 -8.54
CA ILE A 80 3.64 1.59 -7.71
C ILE A 80 5.02 1.92 -7.15
N ILE A 81 5.70 0.94 -6.58
CA ILE A 81 7.03 1.12 -5.99
C ILE A 81 8.04 1.58 -7.05
N SER A 82 8.07 0.90 -8.20
CA SER A 82 8.99 1.25 -9.29
C SER A 82 8.74 2.67 -9.79
N LYS A 83 7.49 3.02 -9.98
CA LYS A 83 7.11 4.34 -10.48
C LYS A 83 7.45 5.43 -9.47
N PHE A 84 7.21 5.16 -8.19
CA PHE A 84 7.54 6.12 -7.12
C PHE A 84 9.04 6.45 -7.12
N TYR A 85 9.89 5.43 -7.14
CA TYR A 85 11.34 5.65 -7.12
C TYR A 85 11.84 6.26 -8.43
N GLN A 86 11.23 5.91 -9.55
CA GLN A 86 11.59 6.48 -10.85
C GLN A 86 11.32 7.98 -10.90
N ASP A 87 10.18 8.41 -10.37
CA ASP A 87 9.76 9.81 -10.40
C ASP A 87 10.32 10.63 -9.25
N ASN A 88 10.81 9.99 -8.19
CA ASN A 88 11.20 10.65 -6.95
C ASN A 88 12.55 10.12 -6.44
N LYS A 89 13.59 10.33 -7.22
CA LYS A 89 14.93 9.81 -6.91
C LYS A 89 15.49 10.34 -5.58
N ILE A 90 15.03 11.49 -5.14
CA ILE A 90 15.43 12.06 -3.85
C ILE A 90 14.99 11.18 -2.67
N TYR A 91 13.94 10.37 -2.87
CA TYR A 91 13.42 9.48 -1.81
C TYR A 91 13.86 8.02 -1.98
N ARG A 92 14.87 7.75 -2.80
CA ARG A 92 15.35 6.39 -3.05
C ARG A 92 15.86 5.67 -1.78
N ASN A 93 16.20 6.42 -0.74
CA ASN A 93 16.66 5.86 0.53
C ASN A 93 15.52 5.47 1.47
N LEU A 94 14.30 5.90 1.16
CA LEU A 94 13.13 5.42 1.89
C LEU A 94 12.72 4.07 1.32
N LYS A 95 12.24 3.19 2.21
CA LYS A 95 11.74 1.88 1.83
C LYS A 95 10.23 1.88 1.85
N ILE A 96 9.63 1.12 0.93
CA ILE A 96 8.18 0.89 0.94
C ILE A 96 7.95 -0.57 1.30
N LYS A 97 7.32 -0.79 2.45
CA LYS A 97 6.88 -2.12 2.87
C LYS A 97 5.47 -2.34 2.37
N ILE A 98 5.22 -3.54 1.85
CA ILE A 98 3.90 -3.93 1.33
C ILE A 98 3.34 -5.05 2.18
N ASN A 99 2.07 -4.91 2.57
CA ASN A 99 1.26 -6.01 3.06
C ASN A 99 0.05 -6.12 2.14
N ILE A 100 -0.29 -7.34 1.75
CA ILE A 100 -1.46 -7.59 0.90
C ILE A 100 -2.33 -8.65 1.56
N GLU A 101 -3.63 -8.37 1.66
CA GLU A 101 -4.59 -9.29 2.24
C GLU A 101 -5.86 -9.34 1.41
N LYS A 102 -6.39 -10.54 1.27
CA LYS A 102 -7.69 -10.73 0.63
C LYS A 102 -8.80 -10.20 1.56
N VAL A 103 -9.72 -9.44 0.98
CA VAL A 103 -10.88 -8.97 1.73
C VAL A 103 -11.83 -10.12 1.98
N LYS A 104 -12.21 -10.32 3.23
CA LYS A 104 -13.18 -11.33 3.60
C LYS A 104 -14.59 -10.79 3.37
N THR A 105 -15.44 -11.62 2.79
CA THR A 105 -16.83 -11.24 2.57
C THR A 105 -17.59 -11.23 3.90
N THR A 106 -18.69 -10.50 3.94
CA THR A 106 -19.59 -10.50 5.11
C THR A 106 -20.05 -11.89 5.45
N GLU A 107 -20.31 -12.72 4.44
CA GLU A 107 -20.70 -14.10 4.61
C GLU A 107 -19.65 -14.92 5.35
N ASN A 108 -18.38 -14.75 4.99
CA ASN A 108 -17.27 -15.42 5.68
C ASN A 108 -17.13 -14.94 7.12
N ILE A 109 -17.39 -13.67 7.38
CA ILE A 109 -17.35 -13.10 8.72
C ILE A 109 -18.46 -13.71 9.57
N LEU A 110 -19.67 -13.78 9.02
CA LEU A 110 -20.82 -14.35 9.74
C LEU A 110 -20.58 -15.83 10.09
N SER A 111 -19.97 -16.60 9.20
CA SER A 111 -19.66 -18.00 9.47
C SER A 111 -18.79 -18.21 10.69
N LYS A 112 -17.90 -17.28 10.99
CA LYS A 112 -17.03 -17.35 12.17
C LYS A 112 -17.80 -17.20 13.49
N TYR A 113 -18.91 -16.48 13.45
CA TYR A 113 -19.68 -16.16 14.67
C TYR A 113 -20.96 -16.98 14.84
N THR A 114 -21.43 -17.60 13.79
CA THR A 114 -22.70 -18.34 13.81
C THR A 114 -22.55 -19.84 13.77
N GLY A 115 -21.37 -20.30 13.55
CA GLY A 115 -21.24 -21.72 13.44
C GLY A 115 -19.95 -22.28 13.34
#